data_78e8078087ca623fb74928b82779fecd
#
_entry.id   78e8078087ca623fb74928b82779fecd
#
_cell.length_a   1.000
_cell.length_b   1.000
_cell.length_c   1.000
_cell.angle_alpha   90.00
_cell.angle_beta   90.00
_cell.angle_gamma   90.00
#
_symmetry.space_group_name_H-M   'P 1'
#
loop_
_entity.id
_entity.type
_entity.pdbx_description
1 polymer ?
#
loop_
_entity_poly.entity_id
_entity_poly.type
_entity_poly.pdbx_seq_one_letter_code
_entity_poly.pdbx_strand_id
1 'polypeptide(L)'
;MLVLMYHHIDPHESDMTISPERFADHMNALQRAGYHVIGLDKLLRFALYGNPVPDNAVVITFDDGYRSFYQYAYPRLKEHHYPATNFIIVKSTDSPAPGSIPHLTWAEMMQMKKDGMTFCNHTYNLHGLAVVDAAGHRKPALAHEIFLPDKGRTETNREYEERIRRDLALAQSRLDAELGEQPKALAFPFGAYNDTVIKVAESLGIQLFFTVKPGINPPHRTLFDRIDAGTPTLTGQGLLEVLSRYDPYRSEALRSAGQPFPD
;
A
#
# COMPACT_ATOMS: atom_id res chain seq x y z
N MET A 1 4.15 -10.82 10.94
CA MET A 1 2.96 -10.04 10.51
C MET A 1 2.85 -10.05 9.01
N LEU A 2 1.66 -10.26 8.47
CA LEU A 2 1.39 -10.25 7.03
C LEU A 2 0.74 -8.93 6.62
N VAL A 3 1.06 -8.43 5.43
CA VAL A 3 0.48 -7.21 4.86
C VAL A 3 -0.03 -7.52 3.46
N LEU A 4 -1.31 -7.29 3.20
CA LEU A 4 -1.95 -7.48 1.90
C LEU A 4 -1.92 -6.20 1.08
N MET A 5 -1.71 -6.33 -0.22
CA MET A 5 -1.72 -5.23 -1.17
C MET A 5 -2.81 -5.46 -2.21
N TYR A 6 -3.64 -4.43 -2.38
CA TYR A 6 -4.68 -4.31 -3.41
C TYR A 6 -4.51 -2.99 -4.14
N HIS A 7 -5.18 -2.82 -5.28
CA HIS A 7 -5.20 -1.56 -6.03
C HIS A 7 -6.63 -1.20 -6.43
N HIS A 8 -7.03 -1.57 -7.63
CA HIS A 8 -8.34 -1.24 -8.20
C HIS A 8 -9.36 -2.37 -8.01
N ILE A 9 -10.62 -2.01 -7.81
CA ILE A 9 -11.75 -2.96 -7.78
C ILE A 9 -12.75 -2.54 -8.86
N ASP A 10 -13.00 -3.44 -9.80
CA ASP A 10 -13.95 -3.23 -10.90
C ASP A 10 -14.60 -4.56 -11.31
N PRO A 11 -15.88 -4.59 -11.70
CA PRO A 11 -16.52 -5.82 -12.22
C PRO A 11 -15.74 -6.47 -13.37
N HIS A 12 -14.99 -5.68 -14.16
CA HIS A 12 -14.11 -6.18 -15.22
C HIS A 12 -12.69 -6.35 -14.69
N GLU A 13 -12.34 -7.58 -14.35
CA GLU A 13 -11.01 -7.91 -13.81
C GLU A 13 -9.92 -7.75 -14.86
N SER A 14 -8.74 -7.31 -14.41
CA SER A 14 -7.51 -7.19 -15.21
C SER A 14 -6.30 -7.30 -14.29
N ASP A 15 -5.10 -7.19 -14.84
CA ASP A 15 -3.89 -7.13 -14.00
C ASP A 15 -4.06 -6.03 -12.93
N MET A 16 -3.87 -6.38 -11.66
CA MET A 16 -4.03 -5.50 -10.49
C MET A 16 -5.46 -4.97 -10.24
N THR A 17 -6.47 -5.53 -10.93
CA THR A 17 -7.88 -5.20 -10.74
C THR A 17 -8.67 -6.47 -10.45
N ILE A 18 -9.33 -6.52 -9.30
CA ILE A 18 -10.18 -7.64 -8.90
C ILE A 18 -11.65 -7.21 -8.82
N SER A 19 -12.56 -8.17 -8.99
CA SER A 19 -13.99 -7.88 -8.87
C SER A 19 -14.41 -7.61 -7.41
N PRO A 20 -15.51 -6.87 -7.21
CA PRO A 20 -16.13 -6.69 -5.88
C PRO A 20 -16.45 -8.03 -5.21
N GLU A 21 -16.87 -9.03 -5.97
CA GLU A 21 -17.19 -10.37 -5.49
C GLU A 21 -15.95 -11.09 -4.99
N ARG A 22 -14.82 -10.98 -5.72
CA ARG A 22 -13.55 -11.56 -5.31
C ARG A 22 -13.01 -10.91 -4.05
N PHE A 23 -13.07 -9.58 -3.97
CA PHE A 23 -12.70 -8.88 -2.74
C PHE A 23 -13.55 -9.33 -1.55
N ALA A 24 -14.87 -9.46 -1.72
CA ALA A 24 -15.75 -9.98 -0.68
C ALA A 24 -15.41 -11.43 -0.27
N ASP A 25 -15.06 -12.29 -1.23
CA ASP A 25 -14.62 -13.67 -0.95
C ASP A 25 -13.32 -13.67 -0.14
N HIS A 26 -12.36 -12.77 -0.42
CA HIS A 26 -11.15 -12.61 0.39
C HIS A 26 -11.48 -12.21 1.84
N MET A 27 -12.35 -11.21 2.05
CA MET A 27 -12.72 -10.77 3.40
C MET A 27 -13.43 -11.89 4.19
N ASN A 28 -14.35 -12.59 3.54
CA ASN A 28 -15.01 -13.76 4.12
C ASN A 28 -14.03 -14.89 4.44
N ALA A 29 -13.03 -15.15 3.58
CA ALA A 29 -12.01 -16.15 3.81
C ALA A 29 -11.14 -15.80 5.04
N LEU A 30 -10.67 -14.55 5.14
CA LEU A 30 -9.92 -14.07 6.30
C LEU A 30 -10.72 -14.25 7.60
N GLN A 31 -12.02 -13.90 7.60
CA GLN A 31 -12.89 -14.05 8.75
C GLN A 31 -13.06 -15.52 9.16
N ARG A 32 -13.46 -16.39 8.21
CA ARG A 32 -13.62 -17.83 8.47
C ARG A 32 -12.34 -18.49 8.98
N ALA A 33 -11.21 -18.02 8.47
CA ALA A 33 -9.91 -18.53 8.88
C ALA A 33 -9.39 -17.90 10.19
N GLY A 34 -10.13 -17.00 10.84
CA GLY A 34 -9.79 -16.39 12.11
C GLY A 34 -8.60 -15.42 12.05
N TYR A 35 -8.37 -14.76 10.91
CA TYR A 35 -7.40 -13.67 10.83
C TYR A 35 -7.91 -12.44 11.56
N HIS A 36 -7.01 -11.76 12.27
CA HIS A 36 -7.27 -10.49 12.92
C HIS A 36 -6.75 -9.34 12.06
N VAL A 37 -7.65 -8.63 11.40
CA VAL A 37 -7.26 -7.44 10.63
C VAL A 37 -7.00 -6.29 11.59
N ILE A 38 -5.80 -5.71 11.54
CA ILE A 38 -5.38 -4.60 12.40
C ILE A 38 -5.06 -3.35 11.59
N GLY A 39 -5.22 -2.18 12.21
CA GLY A 39 -4.95 -0.89 11.59
C GLY A 39 -3.47 -0.51 11.61
N LEU A 40 -3.17 0.55 10.86
CA LEU A 40 -1.81 1.07 10.71
C LEU A 40 -1.20 1.57 12.04
N ASP A 41 -2.02 2.05 12.97
CA ASP A 41 -1.59 2.48 14.31
C ASP A 41 -1.00 1.32 15.13
N LYS A 42 -1.63 0.14 15.06
CA LYS A 42 -1.11 -1.08 15.71
C LYS A 42 0.14 -1.59 15.01
N LEU A 43 0.18 -1.53 13.66
CA LEU A 43 1.36 -1.88 12.90
C LEU A 43 2.54 -0.96 13.26
N LEU A 44 2.31 0.35 13.40
CA LEU A 44 3.33 1.31 13.81
C LEU A 44 3.94 0.94 15.16
N ARG A 45 3.08 0.62 16.15
CA ARG A 45 3.55 0.24 17.50
C ARG A 45 4.30 -1.09 17.49
N PHE A 46 3.87 -2.05 16.69
CA PHE A 46 4.59 -3.31 16.47
C PHE A 46 5.97 -3.06 15.83
N ALA A 47 6.02 -2.19 14.83
CA ALA A 47 7.24 -1.85 14.10
C ALA A 47 8.27 -1.12 14.97
N LEU A 48 7.84 -0.09 15.71
CA LEU A 48 8.75 0.78 16.44
C LEU A 48 9.10 0.28 17.84
N TYR A 49 8.12 -0.34 18.51
CA TYR A 49 8.24 -0.67 19.94
C TYR A 49 8.13 -2.17 20.23
N GLY A 50 7.91 -3.01 19.20
CA GLY A 50 7.71 -4.46 19.40
C GLY A 50 6.43 -4.81 20.14
N ASN A 51 5.43 -3.90 20.19
CA ASN A 51 4.17 -4.19 20.86
C ASN A 51 3.52 -5.46 20.30
N PRO A 52 3.00 -6.35 21.15
CA PRO A 52 2.42 -7.60 20.70
C PRO A 52 1.17 -7.35 19.85
N VAL A 53 0.99 -8.20 18.86
CA VAL A 53 -0.19 -8.29 18.00
C VAL A 53 -0.66 -9.74 18.00
N PRO A 54 -1.92 -10.02 17.62
CA PRO A 54 -2.38 -11.40 17.48
C PRO A 54 -1.47 -12.20 16.52
N ASP A 55 -1.25 -13.50 16.80
CA ASP A 55 -0.37 -14.36 16.00
C ASP A 55 -0.78 -14.43 14.53
N ASN A 56 -2.08 -14.31 14.24
CA ASN A 56 -2.67 -14.29 12.90
C ASN A 56 -3.06 -12.87 12.47
N ALA A 57 -2.34 -11.83 12.93
CA ALA A 57 -2.59 -10.45 12.52
C ALA A 57 -2.24 -10.24 11.05
N VAL A 58 -3.13 -9.54 10.35
CA VAL A 58 -2.95 -9.11 8.97
C VAL A 58 -3.31 -7.62 8.83
N VAL A 59 -2.60 -6.92 7.96
CA VAL A 59 -2.90 -5.54 7.59
C VAL A 59 -3.37 -5.50 6.14
N ILE A 60 -4.44 -4.77 5.86
CA ILE A 60 -4.97 -4.59 4.51
C ILE A 60 -4.51 -3.23 4.00
N THR A 61 -3.84 -3.22 2.85
CA THR A 61 -3.42 -2.00 2.17
C THR A 61 -3.95 -1.92 0.75
N PHE A 62 -4.19 -0.70 0.29
CA PHE A 62 -4.52 -0.35 -1.09
C PHE A 62 -3.55 0.71 -1.58
N ASP A 63 -3.22 0.68 -2.87
CA ASP A 63 -2.39 1.69 -3.50
C ASP A 63 -3.22 2.54 -4.49
N ASP A 64 -2.63 3.65 -4.93
CA ASP A 64 -3.09 4.61 -5.94
C ASP A 64 -4.25 5.54 -5.53
N GLY A 65 -5.09 5.15 -4.58
CA GLY A 65 -6.21 5.99 -4.16
C GLY A 65 -7.41 5.98 -5.11
N TYR A 66 -7.65 4.88 -5.82
CA TYR A 66 -8.81 4.75 -6.70
C TYR A 66 -10.13 4.88 -5.94
N ARG A 67 -11.12 5.56 -6.55
CA ARG A 67 -12.46 5.75 -5.97
C ARG A 67 -13.21 4.44 -5.77
N SER A 68 -12.83 3.39 -6.48
CA SER A 68 -13.36 2.04 -6.30
C SER A 68 -13.16 1.50 -4.87
N PHE A 69 -12.15 1.98 -4.15
CA PHE A 69 -12.01 1.70 -2.71
C PHE A 69 -13.24 2.17 -1.92
N TYR A 70 -13.73 3.39 -2.15
CA TYR A 70 -14.94 3.91 -1.51
C TYR A 70 -16.19 3.17 -1.95
N GLN A 71 -16.28 2.84 -3.24
CA GLN A 71 -17.48 2.25 -3.84
C GLN A 71 -17.68 0.78 -3.47
N TYR A 72 -16.60 -0.01 -3.45
CA TYR A 72 -16.67 -1.47 -3.34
C TYR A 72 -15.94 -2.04 -2.11
N ALA A 73 -14.73 -1.58 -1.80
CA ALA A 73 -13.96 -2.12 -0.68
C ALA A 73 -14.50 -1.65 0.67
N TYR A 74 -14.69 -0.34 0.83
CA TYR A 74 -15.08 0.25 2.09
C TYR A 74 -16.37 -0.31 2.69
N PRO A 75 -17.49 -0.54 1.94
CA PRO A 75 -18.68 -1.17 2.50
C PRO A 75 -18.41 -2.56 3.08
N ARG A 76 -17.58 -3.37 2.40
CA ARG A 76 -17.22 -4.71 2.85
C ARG A 76 -16.28 -4.69 4.06
N LEU A 77 -15.28 -3.80 4.06
CA LEU A 77 -14.41 -3.59 5.21
C LEU A 77 -15.19 -3.16 6.45
N LYS A 78 -16.16 -2.26 6.27
CA LYS A 78 -17.04 -1.79 7.34
C LYS A 78 -17.93 -2.92 7.91
N GLU A 79 -18.49 -3.76 7.06
CA GLU A 79 -19.29 -4.92 7.44
C GLU A 79 -18.50 -5.89 8.35
N HIS A 80 -17.22 -6.10 8.03
CA HIS A 80 -16.32 -6.96 8.81
C HIS A 80 -15.63 -6.24 9.98
N HIS A 81 -15.86 -4.94 10.18
CA HIS A 81 -15.10 -4.09 11.12
C HIS A 81 -13.58 -4.12 10.89
N TYR A 82 -13.15 -4.22 9.64
CA TYR A 82 -11.76 -4.29 9.23
C TYR A 82 -11.22 -2.90 8.90
N PRO A 83 -10.21 -2.41 9.61
CA PRO A 83 -9.47 -1.22 9.21
C PRO A 83 -8.64 -1.52 7.96
N ALA A 84 -8.39 -0.50 7.14
CA ALA A 84 -7.49 -0.58 6.01
C ALA A 84 -6.73 0.73 5.81
N THR A 85 -5.60 0.66 5.10
CA THR A 85 -4.81 1.82 4.70
C THR A 85 -4.82 1.96 3.19
N ASN A 86 -5.06 3.18 2.68
CA ASN A 86 -4.95 3.47 1.26
C ASN A 86 -3.82 4.49 1.03
N PHE A 87 -2.87 4.16 0.17
CA PHE A 87 -1.77 5.03 -0.22
C PHE A 87 -2.16 5.87 -1.43
N ILE A 88 -2.13 7.19 -1.27
CA ILE A 88 -2.76 8.14 -2.17
C ILE A 88 -1.75 8.80 -3.10
N ILE A 89 -1.96 8.72 -4.41
CA ILE A 89 -1.34 9.61 -5.40
C ILE A 89 -2.05 10.96 -5.28
N VAL A 90 -1.49 11.88 -4.48
CA VAL A 90 -2.21 13.08 -4.04
C VAL A 90 -2.62 13.98 -5.21
N LYS A 91 -1.81 14.07 -6.25
CA LYS A 91 -2.16 14.85 -7.45
C LYS A 91 -3.44 14.34 -8.13
N SER A 92 -3.66 13.03 -8.12
CA SER A 92 -4.87 12.44 -8.74
C SER A 92 -6.15 12.81 -7.97
N THR A 93 -6.02 13.08 -6.68
CA THR A 93 -7.12 13.62 -5.83
C THR A 93 -7.29 15.14 -6.03
N ASP A 94 -6.18 15.90 -6.00
CA ASP A 94 -6.22 17.37 -6.12
C ASP A 94 -6.62 17.85 -7.51
N SER A 95 -6.17 17.16 -8.55
CA SER A 95 -6.33 17.56 -9.96
C SER A 95 -6.45 16.32 -10.85
N PRO A 96 -7.59 15.64 -10.83
CA PRO A 96 -7.80 14.44 -11.64
C PRO A 96 -7.69 14.75 -13.12
N ALA A 97 -6.96 13.92 -13.86
CA ALA A 97 -6.82 14.08 -15.31
C ALA A 97 -8.14 13.71 -16.00
N PRO A 98 -8.56 14.46 -17.03
CA PRO A 98 -9.74 14.12 -17.81
C PRO A 98 -9.66 12.70 -18.39
N GLY A 99 -10.70 11.89 -18.18
CA GLY A 99 -10.76 10.51 -18.71
C GLY A 99 -9.93 9.48 -17.93
N SER A 100 -9.25 9.86 -16.85
CA SER A 100 -8.58 8.89 -15.97
C SER A 100 -9.59 8.09 -15.14
N ILE A 101 -9.15 6.93 -14.64
CA ILE A 101 -9.91 6.19 -13.63
C ILE A 101 -10.16 7.12 -12.43
N PRO A 102 -11.38 7.22 -11.92
CA PRO A 102 -11.70 8.11 -10.80
C PRO A 102 -10.91 7.77 -9.53
N HIS A 103 -10.39 8.80 -8.86
CA HIS A 103 -9.71 8.71 -7.58
C HIS A 103 -10.59 9.22 -6.44
N LEU A 104 -10.23 8.86 -5.22
CA LEU A 104 -10.89 9.32 -3.99
C LEU A 104 -10.86 10.83 -3.87
N THR A 105 -11.95 11.39 -3.42
CA THR A 105 -12.03 12.79 -3.00
C THR A 105 -11.65 12.93 -1.52
N TRP A 106 -11.20 14.11 -1.11
CA TRP A 106 -10.90 14.41 0.29
C TRP A 106 -12.12 14.20 1.20
N ALA A 107 -13.32 14.55 0.73
CA ALA A 107 -14.57 14.34 1.48
C ALA A 107 -14.87 12.85 1.72
N GLU A 108 -14.67 11.99 0.72
CA GLU A 108 -14.83 10.54 0.86
C GLU A 108 -13.81 9.97 1.85
N MET A 109 -12.55 10.41 1.78
CA MET A 109 -11.50 10.00 2.73
C MET A 109 -11.81 10.43 4.16
N MET A 110 -12.27 11.68 4.37
CA MET A 110 -12.70 12.18 5.66
C MET A 110 -13.87 11.39 6.26
N GLN A 111 -14.81 10.95 5.42
CA GLN A 111 -15.91 10.09 5.85
C GLN A 111 -15.38 8.72 6.31
N MET A 112 -14.56 8.08 5.50
CA MET A 112 -14.03 6.73 5.78
C MET A 112 -13.09 6.70 6.98
N LYS A 113 -12.37 7.80 7.23
CA LYS A 113 -11.49 7.92 8.41
C LYS A 113 -12.25 7.74 9.73
N LYS A 114 -13.52 8.13 9.81
CA LYS A 114 -14.37 7.94 11.00
C LYS A 114 -14.64 6.49 11.31
N ASP A 115 -14.54 5.62 10.32
CA ASP A 115 -14.73 4.16 10.43
C ASP A 115 -13.38 3.40 10.44
N GLY A 116 -12.27 4.06 10.75
CA GLY A 116 -10.97 3.43 10.95
C GLY A 116 -10.11 3.25 9.71
N MET A 117 -10.48 3.84 8.57
CA MET A 117 -9.61 3.86 7.39
C MET A 117 -8.51 4.91 7.55
N THR A 118 -7.31 4.61 7.04
CA THR A 118 -6.14 5.48 7.08
C THR A 118 -5.68 5.80 5.65
N PHE A 119 -5.21 7.02 5.41
CA PHE A 119 -4.78 7.47 4.09
C PHE A 119 -3.36 8.02 4.18
N CYS A 120 -2.44 7.40 3.44
CA CYS A 120 -1.01 7.68 3.54
C CYS A 120 -0.41 8.04 2.19
N ASN A 121 0.88 8.33 2.20
CA ASN A 121 1.61 8.90 1.07
C ASN A 121 1.92 7.83 0.00
N HIS A 122 1.53 8.11 -1.25
CA HIS A 122 2.00 7.39 -2.46
C HIS A 122 2.61 8.37 -3.47
N THR A 123 3.32 9.37 -2.97
CA THR A 123 3.86 10.54 -3.66
C THR A 123 2.78 11.58 -4.04
N TYR A 124 3.21 12.80 -4.31
CA TYR A 124 2.32 13.78 -4.93
C TYR A 124 2.15 13.48 -6.43
N ASN A 125 3.26 13.39 -7.17
CA ASN A 125 3.27 13.20 -8.63
C ASN A 125 4.46 12.36 -9.15
N LEU A 126 5.11 11.55 -8.30
CA LEU A 126 6.23 10.70 -8.73
C LEU A 126 5.82 9.24 -8.99
N HIS A 127 4.51 8.98 -9.11
CA HIS A 127 3.99 7.69 -9.54
C HIS A 127 3.98 7.60 -11.07
N GLY A 128 5.17 7.47 -11.66
CA GLY A 128 5.34 7.36 -13.10
C GLY A 128 6.77 6.98 -13.49
N LEU A 129 6.94 6.66 -14.76
CA LEU A 129 8.25 6.42 -15.34
C LEU A 129 8.80 7.73 -15.94
N ALA A 130 10.03 8.09 -15.58
CA ALA A 130 10.76 9.23 -16.14
C ALA A 130 11.92 8.78 -17.04
N VAL A 131 12.30 9.61 -18.01
CA VAL A 131 13.50 9.41 -18.82
C VAL A 131 14.72 9.60 -17.92
N VAL A 132 15.66 8.63 -17.91
CA VAL A 132 16.82 8.63 -17.01
C VAL A 132 18.17 8.86 -17.73
N ASP A 133 18.19 8.85 -19.06
CA ASP A 133 19.38 9.09 -19.86
C ASP A 133 19.06 9.66 -21.24
N ALA A 134 20.10 10.06 -21.99
CA ALA A 134 19.96 10.61 -23.32
C ALA A 134 19.46 9.61 -24.37
N ALA A 135 19.51 8.30 -24.09
CA ALA A 135 18.97 7.25 -24.95
C ALA A 135 17.45 7.08 -24.80
N GLY A 136 16.84 7.76 -23.82
CA GLY A 136 15.39 7.72 -23.60
C GLY A 136 14.92 6.55 -22.73
N HIS A 137 15.81 5.84 -22.06
CA HIS A 137 15.40 4.79 -21.12
C HIS A 137 14.53 5.37 -20.00
N ARG A 138 13.50 4.63 -19.64
CA ARG A 138 12.53 5.06 -18.63
C ARG A 138 12.58 4.16 -17.40
N LYS A 139 12.57 4.79 -16.21
CA LYS A 139 12.57 4.11 -14.90
C LYS A 139 11.64 4.81 -13.92
N PRO A 140 11.24 4.16 -12.80
CA PRO A 140 10.44 4.79 -11.76
C PRO A 140 11.03 6.12 -11.28
N ALA A 141 10.25 7.19 -11.42
CA ALA A 141 10.73 8.55 -11.19
C ALA A 141 11.15 8.80 -9.73
N LEU A 142 10.53 8.11 -8.76
CA LEU A 142 10.87 8.26 -7.36
C LEU A 142 12.29 7.75 -7.05
N ALA A 143 12.72 6.64 -7.65
CA ALA A 143 13.93 5.92 -7.25
C ALA A 143 15.14 6.17 -8.15
N HIS A 144 15.04 7.08 -9.13
CA HIS A 144 16.12 7.35 -10.09
C HIS A 144 16.28 8.84 -10.37
N GLU A 145 17.52 9.27 -10.64
CA GLU A 145 17.81 10.56 -11.21
C GLU A 145 17.19 10.63 -12.62
N ILE A 146 16.54 11.74 -12.93
CA ILE A 146 15.92 11.96 -14.26
C ILE A 146 16.88 12.72 -15.19
N PHE A 147 16.74 12.47 -16.49
CA PHE A 147 17.47 13.20 -17.51
C PHE A 147 16.86 14.59 -17.71
N LEU A 148 17.71 15.60 -17.76
CA LEU A 148 17.36 17.00 -17.94
C LEU A 148 17.75 17.42 -19.37
N PRO A 149 16.83 17.40 -20.36
CA PRO A 149 17.16 17.67 -21.76
C PRO A 149 17.81 19.05 -21.97
N ASP A 150 17.30 20.06 -21.25
CA ASP A 150 17.82 21.44 -21.36
C ASP A 150 19.26 21.59 -20.87
N LYS A 151 19.73 20.64 -20.02
CA LYS A 151 21.10 20.61 -19.49
C LYS A 151 21.96 19.53 -20.14
N GLY A 152 21.39 18.68 -21.00
CA GLY A 152 22.10 17.57 -21.65
C GLY A 152 22.69 16.53 -20.68
N ARG A 153 22.17 16.39 -19.45
CA ARG A 153 22.66 15.48 -18.43
C ARG A 153 21.55 14.98 -17.52
N THR A 154 21.82 13.98 -16.72
CA THR A 154 20.96 13.57 -15.59
C THR A 154 21.07 14.57 -14.42
N GLU A 155 20.10 14.52 -13.52
CA GLU A 155 20.15 15.22 -12.24
C GLU A 155 21.45 14.90 -11.49
N THR A 156 21.94 15.87 -10.76
CA THR A 156 22.92 15.61 -9.69
C THR A 156 22.19 14.99 -8.50
N ASN A 157 22.93 14.33 -7.59
CA ASN A 157 22.35 13.78 -6.35
C ASN A 157 21.55 14.84 -5.57
N ARG A 158 22.03 16.08 -5.53
CA ARG A 158 21.32 17.18 -4.85
C ARG A 158 20.02 17.55 -5.55
N GLU A 159 20.00 17.68 -6.88
CA GLU A 159 18.79 17.98 -7.65
C GLU A 159 17.75 16.87 -7.49
N TYR A 160 18.21 15.60 -7.49
CA TYR A 160 17.38 14.43 -7.23
C TYR A 160 16.78 14.46 -5.82
N GLU A 161 17.59 14.66 -4.79
CA GLU A 161 17.15 14.75 -3.39
C GLU A 161 16.14 15.90 -3.19
N GLU A 162 16.40 17.08 -3.76
CA GLU A 162 15.49 18.22 -3.69
C GLU A 162 14.15 17.94 -4.40
N ARG A 163 14.15 17.23 -5.52
CA ARG A 163 12.93 16.83 -6.23
C ARG A 163 12.08 15.86 -5.40
N ILE A 164 12.70 14.81 -4.84
CA ILE A 164 11.99 13.85 -3.98
C ILE A 164 11.42 14.55 -2.75
N ARG A 165 12.25 15.35 -2.07
CA ARG A 165 11.84 16.09 -0.86
C ARG A 165 10.63 16.98 -1.12
N ARG A 166 10.65 17.73 -2.22
CA ARG A 166 9.55 18.62 -2.59
C ARG A 166 8.26 17.86 -2.83
N ASP A 167 8.31 16.75 -3.55
CA ASP A 167 7.15 15.94 -3.89
C ASP A 167 6.56 15.27 -2.66
N LEU A 168 7.37 14.55 -1.88
CA LEU A 168 6.91 13.85 -0.68
C LEU A 168 6.40 14.81 0.40
N ALA A 169 7.06 15.98 0.56
CA ALA A 169 6.63 17.01 1.50
C ALA A 169 5.28 17.62 1.09
N LEU A 170 5.09 17.87 -0.21
CA LEU A 170 3.82 18.38 -0.73
C LEU A 170 2.69 17.37 -0.50
N ALA A 171 2.93 16.09 -0.83
CA ALA A 171 1.95 15.04 -0.58
C ALA A 171 1.58 14.95 0.91
N GLN A 172 2.59 14.92 1.79
CA GLN A 172 2.35 14.83 3.23
C GLN A 172 1.61 16.05 3.77
N SER A 173 1.98 17.26 3.33
CA SER A 173 1.30 18.51 3.72
C SER A 173 -0.18 18.52 3.30
N ARG A 174 -0.50 18.00 2.12
CA ARG A 174 -1.90 17.89 1.67
C ARG A 174 -2.69 16.89 2.51
N LEU A 175 -2.10 15.70 2.77
CA LEU A 175 -2.71 14.68 3.63
C LEU A 175 -2.97 15.22 5.06
N ASP A 176 -1.99 15.89 5.65
CA ASP A 176 -2.10 16.47 6.99
C ASP A 176 -3.15 17.60 7.04
N ALA A 177 -3.19 18.46 6.02
CA ALA A 177 -4.14 19.58 5.94
C ALA A 177 -5.60 19.12 5.78
N GLU A 178 -5.84 18.12 4.95
CA GLU A 178 -7.19 17.65 4.60
C GLU A 178 -7.73 16.61 5.61
N LEU A 179 -6.85 15.76 6.14
CA LEU A 179 -7.25 14.61 6.95
C LEU A 179 -6.84 14.72 8.43
N GLY A 180 -6.02 15.72 8.78
CA GLY A 180 -5.49 15.88 10.12
C GLY A 180 -4.46 14.79 10.47
N GLU A 181 -4.10 14.70 11.75
CA GLU A 181 -3.06 13.80 12.22
C GLU A 181 -3.42 12.32 12.03
N GLN A 182 -2.45 11.55 11.53
CA GLN A 182 -2.49 10.11 11.38
C GLN A 182 -1.06 9.55 11.24
N PRO A 183 -0.85 8.21 11.38
CA PRO A 183 0.46 7.63 11.15
C PRO A 183 0.98 7.95 9.75
N LYS A 184 2.27 8.35 9.66
CA LYS A 184 2.90 8.69 8.39
C LYS A 184 3.60 7.48 7.80
N ALA A 185 3.14 7.08 6.62
CA ALA A 185 3.67 5.93 5.90
C ALA A 185 3.78 6.23 4.40
N LEU A 186 4.72 5.55 3.73
CA LEU A 186 4.96 5.65 2.29
C LEU A 186 4.94 4.25 1.66
N ALA A 187 4.07 4.01 0.70
CA ALA A 187 4.24 2.92 -0.25
C ALA A 187 5.07 3.42 -1.44
N PHE A 188 6.05 2.63 -1.87
CA PHE A 188 6.90 3.01 -2.98
C PHE A 188 6.22 2.70 -4.32
N PRO A 189 5.99 3.69 -5.20
CA PRO A 189 5.52 3.44 -6.56
C PRO A 189 6.34 2.36 -7.27
N PHE A 190 5.67 1.36 -7.84
CA PHE A 190 6.29 0.19 -8.47
C PHE A 190 7.18 -0.64 -7.52
N GLY A 191 7.13 -0.42 -6.23
CA GLY A 191 8.04 -0.99 -5.23
C GLY A 191 9.48 -0.47 -5.36
N ALA A 192 9.73 0.59 -6.12
CA ALA A 192 11.05 1.11 -6.41
C ALA A 192 11.51 2.15 -5.37
N TYR A 193 12.62 1.89 -4.71
CA TYR A 193 13.22 2.77 -3.72
C TYR A 193 14.75 2.62 -3.67
N ASN A 194 15.40 3.58 -3.02
CA ASN A 194 16.82 3.54 -2.66
C ASN A 194 17.02 4.27 -1.32
N ASP A 195 18.24 4.27 -0.81
CA ASP A 195 18.58 4.88 0.47
C ASP A 195 18.28 6.37 0.54
N THR A 196 18.42 7.11 -0.56
CA THR A 196 18.08 8.54 -0.63
C THR A 196 16.60 8.77 -0.42
N VAL A 197 15.73 7.97 -1.04
CA VAL A 197 14.28 8.05 -0.84
C VAL A 197 13.91 7.81 0.61
N ILE A 198 14.47 6.77 1.24
CA ILE A 198 14.21 6.46 2.65
C ILE A 198 14.65 7.61 3.54
N LYS A 199 15.89 8.08 3.42
CA LYS A 199 16.44 9.19 4.23
C LYS A 199 15.62 10.47 4.09
N VAL A 200 15.23 10.82 2.87
CA VAL A 200 14.38 12.00 2.62
C VAL A 200 13.02 11.83 3.29
N ALA A 201 12.37 10.68 3.12
CA ALA A 201 11.07 10.41 3.71
C ALA A 201 11.12 10.41 5.25
N GLU A 202 12.15 9.80 5.86
CA GLU A 202 12.38 9.83 7.32
C GLU A 202 12.53 11.26 7.84
N SER A 203 13.26 12.13 7.09
CA SER A 203 13.41 13.54 7.45
C SER A 203 12.10 14.34 7.42
N LEU A 204 11.07 13.82 6.75
CA LEU A 204 9.71 14.37 6.71
C LEU A 204 8.78 13.73 7.76
N GLY A 205 9.32 12.87 8.63
CA GLY A 205 8.58 12.18 9.68
C GLY A 205 7.83 10.94 9.23
N ILE A 206 8.09 10.42 8.02
CA ILE A 206 7.53 9.14 7.55
C ILE A 206 8.27 8.02 8.27
N GLN A 207 7.54 7.09 8.87
CA GLN A 207 8.10 6.08 9.76
C GLN A 207 7.93 4.65 9.26
N LEU A 208 6.97 4.41 8.34
CA LEU A 208 6.70 3.09 7.78
C LEU A 208 6.79 3.13 6.26
N PHE A 209 7.42 2.11 5.70
CA PHE A 209 7.69 1.98 4.27
C PHE A 209 7.14 0.65 3.74
N PHE A 210 6.53 0.66 2.56
CA PHE A 210 5.89 -0.52 1.99
C PHE A 210 6.44 -0.83 0.60
N THR A 211 6.94 -2.06 0.44
CA THR A 211 7.44 -2.60 -0.82
C THR A 211 6.36 -3.42 -1.53
N VAL A 212 6.71 -4.01 -2.68
CA VAL A 212 5.88 -5.01 -3.40
C VAL A 212 6.47 -6.42 -3.31
N LYS A 213 7.51 -6.61 -2.48
CA LYS A 213 8.10 -7.94 -2.28
C LYS A 213 7.23 -8.76 -1.35
N PRO A 214 6.90 -10.02 -1.69
CA PRO A 214 6.16 -10.86 -0.78
C PRO A 214 7.02 -11.32 0.41
N GLY A 215 6.42 -11.31 1.61
CA GLY A 215 7.17 -11.72 2.80
C GLY A 215 6.39 -11.59 4.10
N ILE A 216 6.98 -12.12 5.17
CA ILE A 216 6.54 -11.92 6.55
C ILE A 216 7.38 -10.84 7.21
N ASN A 217 6.76 -10.04 8.05
CA ASN A 217 7.39 -8.90 8.70
C ASN A 217 7.58 -9.15 10.20
N PRO A 218 8.82 -9.21 10.71
CA PRO A 218 9.10 -9.30 12.14
C PRO A 218 8.85 -7.95 12.85
N PRO A 219 8.81 -7.91 14.20
CA PRO A 219 8.82 -6.66 14.93
C PRO A 219 10.14 -5.89 14.72
N HIS A 220 10.15 -4.61 15.07
CA HIS A 220 11.32 -3.72 14.93
C HIS A 220 11.82 -3.54 13.49
N ARG A 221 10.91 -3.66 12.52
CA ARG A 221 11.16 -3.41 11.10
C ARG A 221 10.20 -2.35 10.59
N THR A 222 10.72 -1.34 9.90
CA THR A 222 9.93 -0.23 9.32
C THR A 222 9.69 -0.38 7.83
N LEU A 223 10.42 -1.27 7.15
CA LEU A 223 10.28 -1.58 5.73
C LEU A 223 9.49 -2.90 5.57
N PHE A 224 8.26 -2.80 5.11
CA PHE A 224 7.31 -3.92 5.06
C PHE A 224 7.23 -4.55 3.67
N ASP A 225 7.35 -5.87 3.65
CA ASP A 225 7.02 -6.70 2.50
C ASP A 225 5.51 -6.95 2.46
N ARG A 226 4.93 -6.98 1.25
CA ARG A 226 3.49 -7.11 1.04
C ARG A 226 3.17 -8.27 0.11
N ILE A 227 2.07 -8.96 0.39
CA ILE A 227 1.52 -10.01 -0.46
C ILE A 227 0.53 -9.36 -1.42
N ASP A 228 0.77 -9.51 -2.71
CA ASP A 228 -0.17 -9.07 -3.72
C ASP A 228 -1.43 -9.95 -3.68
N ALA A 229 -2.51 -9.38 -3.17
CA ALA A 229 -3.83 -9.99 -3.10
C ALA A 229 -4.79 -9.44 -4.17
N GLY A 230 -4.31 -8.49 -4.98
CA GLY A 230 -5.09 -7.82 -6.04
C GLY A 230 -5.06 -8.53 -7.40
N THR A 231 -4.65 -9.81 -7.47
CA THR A 231 -4.61 -10.55 -8.73
C THR A 231 -5.95 -11.20 -9.06
N PRO A 232 -6.43 -11.16 -10.31
CA PRO A 232 -7.77 -11.65 -10.71
C PRO A 232 -7.93 -13.17 -10.60
N THR A 233 -6.83 -13.91 -10.50
CA THR A 233 -6.88 -15.39 -10.38
C THR A 233 -6.93 -15.87 -8.92
N LEU A 234 -6.72 -15.00 -7.95
CA LEU A 234 -6.63 -15.36 -6.53
C LEU A 234 -8.02 -15.42 -5.91
N THR A 235 -8.51 -16.62 -5.57
CA THR A 235 -9.75 -16.83 -4.80
C THR A 235 -9.48 -16.63 -3.31
N GLY A 236 -10.55 -16.55 -2.49
CA GLY A 236 -10.40 -16.49 -1.03
C GLY A 236 -9.65 -17.70 -0.46
N GLN A 237 -9.89 -18.92 -1.00
CA GLN A 237 -9.14 -20.11 -0.63
C GLN A 237 -7.67 -19.99 -1.07
N GLY A 238 -7.41 -19.56 -2.31
CA GLY A 238 -6.06 -19.31 -2.81
C GLY A 238 -5.30 -18.26 -1.99
N LEU A 239 -5.99 -17.21 -1.53
CA LEU A 239 -5.40 -16.24 -0.60
C LEU A 239 -4.93 -16.92 0.68
N LEU A 240 -5.75 -17.76 1.30
CA LEU A 240 -5.37 -18.48 2.53
C LEU A 240 -4.17 -19.41 2.31
N GLU A 241 -4.09 -20.07 1.16
CA GLU A 241 -2.95 -20.90 0.77
C GLU A 241 -1.66 -20.07 0.61
N VAL A 242 -1.75 -18.90 -0.02
CA VAL A 242 -0.61 -17.96 -0.10
C VAL A 242 -0.18 -17.50 1.28
N LEU A 243 -1.12 -17.08 2.13
CA LEU A 243 -0.81 -16.62 3.49
C LEU A 243 -0.15 -17.72 4.34
N SER A 244 -0.61 -18.97 4.21
CA SER A 244 -0.04 -20.11 4.95
C SER A 244 1.43 -20.40 4.62
N ARG A 245 1.91 -20.05 3.42
CA ARG A 245 3.31 -20.20 3.02
C ARG A 245 4.24 -19.26 3.76
N TYR A 246 3.72 -18.10 4.19
CA TYR A 246 4.47 -17.07 4.91
C TYR A 246 4.22 -17.10 6.42
N ASP A 247 3.27 -17.91 6.90
CA ASP A 247 2.95 -18.06 8.32
C ASP A 247 3.28 -19.47 8.82
N PRO A 248 4.53 -19.71 9.28
CA PRO A 248 4.98 -21.03 9.71
C PRO A 248 4.22 -21.57 10.93
N TYR A 249 3.73 -20.71 11.82
CA TYR A 249 2.98 -21.12 13.00
C TYR A 249 1.61 -21.72 12.64
N ARG A 250 0.97 -21.18 11.63
CA ARG A 250 -0.33 -21.65 11.17
C ARG A 250 -0.23 -22.92 10.33
N SER A 251 0.83 -23.06 9.54
CA SER A 251 1.10 -24.31 8.81
C SER A 251 1.30 -25.48 9.77
N GLU A 252 1.87 -25.26 10.94
CA GLU A 252 2.07 -26.26 11.99
C GLU A 252 0.77 -26.57 12.76
N ALA A 253 -0.03 -25.53 13.07
CA ALA A 253 -1.35 -25.69 13.70
C ALA A 253 -2.36 -26.42 12.80
N LEU A 254 -2.35 -26.16 11.48
CA LEU A 254 -3.19 -26.87 10.51
C LEU A 254 -2.74 -28.33 10.33
N ARG A 255 -1.43 -28.61 10.36
CA ARG A 255 -0.89 -29.97 10.33
C ARG A 255 -1.27 -30.76 11.58
N SER A 256 -1.20 -30.12 12.77
CA SER A 256 -1.56 -30.76 14.05
C SER A 256 -3.08 -30.98 14.20
N ALA A 257 -3.91 -30.21 13.50
CA ALA A 257 -5.36 -30.37 13.47
C ALA A 257 -5.88 -31.44 12.49
N GLY A 258 -4.98 -32.14 11.78
CA GLY A 258 -5.34 -33.28 10.90
C GLY A 258 -6.14 -32.91 9.65
N GLN A 259 -6.13 -31.66 9.22
CA GLN A 259 -6.73 -31.29 7.94
C GLN A 259 -5.71 -31.51 6.81
N PRO A 260 -6.02 -32.36 5.79
CA PRO A 260 -5.16 -32.54 4.65
C PRO A 260 -5.08 -31.25 3.83
N PHE A 261 -3.87 -30.88 3.41
CA PHE A 261 -3.71 -29.87 2.37
C PHE A 261 -4.34 -30.45 1.07
N PRO A 262 -5.14 -29.69 0.35
CA PRO A 262 -5.46 -30.06 -1.01
C PRO A 262 -4.17 -30.02 -1.84
N ASP A 263 -3.92 -31.11 -2.58
CA ASP A 263 -2.79 -31.28 -3.52
C ASP A 263 -2.81 -30.25 -4.66
#